data_c6d095c20b6aff1d45f7b291383b6a27
#
_entry.id   c6d095c20b6aff1d45f7b291383b6a27
#
_cell.length_a   1.000
_cell.length_b   1.000
_cell.length_c   1.000
_cell.angle_alpha   90.00
_cell.angle_beta   90.00
_cell.angle_gamma   90.00
#
_symmetry.space_group_name_H-M   'P 1'
#
loop_
_entity.id
_entity.type
_entity.pdbx_description
1 polymer ?
#
loop_
_entity_poly.entity_id
_entity_poly.type
_entity_poly.pdbx_seq_one_letter_code
_entity_poly.pdbx_strand_id
1 'polypeptide(L)'
;MNRTTKVILSSMLAAGTVFGVGLSTDTPPVNQAHAATAPYYSFTGYAGNHASFVLNQLFINSLKYDTFRMNGIKIPYTTGKNHVNKYKGTVKKYDQSFSGVNTKKTSAGSVEFKVTSHLSVKQLKEAYGKGLRALPNKHKGTKTYACSPGNKHYGISFTTKNNKVTKITIGTLGVTGEKF
;
A
#
# COMPACT_ATOMS: atom_id res chain seq x y z
N MET A 1 -7.82 18.06 21.87
CA MET A 1 -6.55 18.31 21.13
C MET A 1 -6.66 17.59 19.79
N ASN A 2 -6.99 18.33 18.71
CA ASN A 2 -7.13 17.76 17.37
C ASN A 2 -5.75 17.45 16.79
N ARG A 3 -5.41 16.16 16.72
CA ARG A 3 -4.16 15.72 16.07
C ARG A 3 -4.42 15.61 14.57
N THR A 4 -3.91 16.57 13.83
CA THR A 4 -4.05 16.65 12.37
C THR A 4 -3.20 15.57 11.70
N THR A 5 -3.84 14.66 11.00
CA THR A 5 -3.15 13.68 10.14
C THR A 5 -2.86 14.36 8.80
N LYS A 6 -1.58 14.46 8.43
CA LYS A 6 -1.18 14.97 7.12
C LYS A 6 -1.06 13.81 6.15
N VAL A 7 -1.91 13.78 5.14
CA VAL A 7 -1.75 12.92 3.96
C VAL A 7 -0.94 13.74 2.95
N ILE A 8 0.29 13.35 2.71
CA ILE A 8 1.13 13.99 1.69
C ILE A 8 0.90 13.22 0.38
N LEU A 9 0.05 13.76 -0.46
CA LEU A 9 -0.12 13.35 -1.85
C LEU A 9 1.00 14.03 -2.66
N SER A 10 2.16 13.41 -2.74
CA SER A 10 3.22 13.90 -3.63
C SER A 10 2.98 13.36 -5.04
N SER A 11 2.17 14.07 -5.82
CA SER A 11 2.26 14.00 -7.27
C SER A 11 3.47 14.83 -7.69
N MET A 12 4.63 14.23 -7.88
CA MET A 12 5.72 14.92 -8.57
C MET A 12 5.35 15.06 -10.05
N LEU A 13 4.77 16.20 -10.39
CA LEU A 13 4.81 16.73 -11.75
C LEU A 13 6.24 17.26 -11.95
N ALA A 14 7.12 16.49 -12.53
CA ALA A 14 8.37 16.99 -13.06
C ALA A 14 8.05 17.79 -14.33
N ALA A 15 7.70 19.06 -14.18
CA ALA A 15 7.69 20.00 -15.29
C ALA A 15 9.15 20.32 -15.63
N GLY A 16 9.72 19.58 -16.56
CA GLY A 16 10.99 19.94 -17.20
C GLY A 16 10.76 21.16 -18.09
N THR A 17 11.07 22.35 -17.61
CA THR A 17 11.17 23.55 -18.45
C THR A 17 12.43 23.43 -19.31
N VAL A 18 12.25 23.05 -20.57
CA VAL A 18 13.28 23.17 -21.60
C VAL A 18 13.22 24.59 -22.14
N PHE A 19 14.19 25.43 -21.76
CA PHE A 19 14.46 26.67 -22.47
C PHE A 19 15.15 26.35 -23.79
N GLY A 20 14.37 26.17 -24.84
CA GLY A 20 14.85 26.04 -26.22
C GLY A 20 14.99 27.41 -26.85
N VAL A 21 16.22 27.86 -27.05
CA VAL A 21 16.54 28.97 -27.98
C VAL A 21 16.32 28.48 -29.40
N GLY A 22 15.55 29.21 -30.18
CA GLY A 22 15.15 28.80 -31.51
C GLY A 22 16.31 28.70 -32.50
N LEU A 23 16.27 27.65 -33.29
CA LEU A 23 16.73 27.58 -34.68
C LEU A 23 15.78 26.61 -35.39
N SER A 24 15.08 27.16 -36.36
CA SER A 24 14.19 26.44 -37.25
C SER A 24 14.97 25.49 -38.13
N THR A 25 14.81 24.19 -37.90
CA THR A 25 15.05 23.16 -38.91
C THR A 25 13.89 22.17 -38.86
N ASP A 26 13.26 21.91 -39.99
CA ASP A 26 12.16 20.97 -40.19
C ASP A 26 12.59 19.53 -39.79
N THR A 27 12.55 19.24 -38.50
CA THR A 27 12.59 17.86 -37.99
C THR A 27 11.20 17.50 -37.47
N PRO A 28 10.65 16.32 -37.86
CA PRO A 28 9.35 15.88 -37.36
C PRO A 28 9.41 15.80 -35.82
N PRO A 29 8.29 16.08 -35.12
CA PRO A 29 8.28 16.05 -33.67
C PRO A 29 8.67 14.65 -33.19
N VAL A 30 9.85 14.55 -32.58
CA VAL A 30 10.22 13.35 -31.82
C VAL A 30 9.22 13.25 -30.68
N ASN A 31 8.36 12.23 -30.73
CA ASN A 31 7.54 11.84 -29.60
C ASN A 31 8.49 11.53 -28.43
N GLN A 32 8.73 12.53 -27.57
CA GLN A 32 9.40 12.31 -26.32
C GLN A 32 8.48 11.40 -25.48
N ALA A 33 8.83 10.13 -25.41
CA ALA A 33 8.21 9.21 -24.47
C ALA A 33 8.52 9.72 -23.06
N HIS A 34 7.57 10.43 -22.46
CA HIS A 34 7.64 10.74 -21.04
C HIS A 34 7.67 9.42 -20.28
N ALA A 35 8.79 9.08 -19.68
CA ALA A 35 8.87 7.95 -18.77
C ALA A 35 7.81 8.12 -17.68
N ALA A 36 6.76 7.30 -17.74
CA ALA A 36 5.71 7.34 -16.74
C ALA A 36 6.33 6.96 -15.38
N THR A 37 6.42 7.92 -14.47
CA THR A 37 6.88 7.67 -13.10
C THR A 37 5.90 6.72 -12.42
N ALA A 38 6.41 5.65 -11.80
CA ALA A 38 5.58 4.70 -11.08
C ALA A 38 4.76 5.42 -9.99
N PRO A 39 3.45 5.14 -9.85
CA PRO A 39 2.61 5.73 -8.83
C PRO A 39 3.23 5.54 -7.44
N TYR A 40 3.30 6.61 -6.65
CA TYR A 40 3.85 6.63 -5.30
C TYR A 40 2.79 7.05 -4.30
N TYR A 41 2.71 6.34 -3.16
CA TYR A 41 1.84 6.71 -2.05
C TYR A 41 2.56 6.61 -0.71
N SER A 42 2.49 7.68 0.08
CA SER A 42 3.01 7.71 1.44
C SER A 42 1.92 8.13 2.42
N PHE A 43 1.70 7.33 3.44
CA PHE A 43 0.80 7.64 4.54
C PHE A 43 1.61 8.02 5.78
N THR A 44 1.18 9.08 6.50
CA THR A 44 1.81 9.51 7.76
C THR A 44 0.73 9.78 8.81
N GLY A 45 0.89 9.22 10.00
CA GLY A 45 0.00 9.41 11.14
C GLY A 45 -0.72 8.13 11.59
N TYR A 46 -1.83 8.30 12.30
CA TYR A 46 -2.67 7.21 12.81
C TYR A 46 -3.55 6.64 11.69
N ALA A 47 -3.37 5.36 11.35
CA ALA A 47 -4.05 4.75 10.22
C ALA A 47 -5.46 4.23 10.55
N GLY A 48 -5.69 3.80 11.79
CA GLY A 48 -6.94 3.16 12.15
C GLY A 48 -8.18 4.06 12.08
N ASN A 49 -8.04 5.33 12.44
CA ASN A 49 -9.11 6.32 12.35
C ASN A 49 -9.21 6.98 10.96
N HIS A 50 -8.22 6.76 10.09
CA HIS A 50 -8.16 7.26 8.72
C HIS A 50 -8.06 6.12 7.68
N ALA A 51 -8.58 4.93 8.01
CA ALA A 51 -8.43 3.73 7.20
C ALA A 51 -9.01 3.84 5.77
N SER A 52 -9.81 4.85 5.47
CA SER A 52 -10.34 5.13 4.13
C SER A 52 -9.25 5.41 3.08
N PHE A 53 -8.00 5.71 3.48
CA PHE A 53 -6.90 5.88 2.53
C PHE A 53 -6.68 4.63 1.67
N VAL A 54 -7.01 3.44 2.17
CA VAL A 54 -6.87 2.19 1.42
C VAL A 54 -7.82 2.10 0.22
N LEU A 55 -8.86 2.92 0.17
CA LEU A 55 -9.79 3.00 -0.98
C LEU A 55 -9.25 3.89 -2.11
N ASN A 56 -8.16 4.62 -1.86
CA ASN A 56 -7.58 5.55 -2.83
C ASN A 56 -6.87 4.78 -3.95
N GLN A 57 -7.16 5.13 -5.21
CA GLN A 57 -6.58 4.48 -6.38
C GLN A 57 -5.05 4.62 -6.45
N LEU A 58 -4.48 5.76 -6.00
CA LEU A 58 -3.02 5.93 -5.93
C LEU A 58 -2.39 4.98 -4.92
N PHE A 59 -3.06 4.74 -3.77
CA PHE A 59 -2.62 3.74 -2.80
C PHE A 59 -2.62 2.34 -3.44
N ILE A 60 -3.74 1.94 -4.08
CA ILE A 60 -3.87 0.64 -4.73
C ILE A 60 -2.79 0.45 -5.80
N ASN A 61 -2.55 1.47 -6.62
CA ASN A 61 -1.50 1.47 -7.64
C ASN A 61 -0.10 1.40 -7.01
N SER A 62 0.14 2.07 -5.89
CA SER A 62 1.44 2.01 -5.20
C SER A 62 1.77 0.60 -4.69
N LEU A 63 0.77 -0.20 -4.32
CA LEU A 63 0.95 -1.62 -4.02
C LEU A 63 1.33 -2.41 -5.28
N LYS A 64 0.68 -2.11 -6.42
CA LYS A 64 0.99 -2.76 -7.71
C LYS A 64 2.45 -2.54 -8.14
N TYR A 65 2.98 -1.34 -7.92
CA TYR A 65 4.32 -0.93 -8.35
C TYR A 65 5.37 -0.94 -7.24
N ASP A 66 5.05 -1.50 -6.07
CA ASP A 66 5.99 -1.62 -4.94
C ASP A 66 6.56 -0.28 -4.44
N THR A 67 5.75 0.75 -4.42
CA THR A 67 6.15 2.12 -4.06
C THR A 67 5.51 2.65 -2.79
N PHE A 68 4.74 1.82 -2.07
CA PHE A 68 4.04 2.22 -0.85
C PHE A 68 4.99 2.43 0.34
N ARG A 69 4.73 3.52 1.08
CA ARG A 69 5.36 3.80 2.38
C ARG A 69 4.32 4.14 3.44
N MET A 70 4.60 3.73 4.67
CA MET A 70 3.81 4.11 5.84
C MET A 70 4.73 4.62 6.94
N ASN A 71 4.50 5.86 7.37
CA ASN A 71 5.31 6.52 8.42
C ASN A 71 6.83 6.47 8.14
N GLY A 72 7.21 6.67 6.86
CA GLY A 72 8.61 6.66 6.40
C GLY A 72 9.19 5.26 6.15
N ILE A 73 8.47 4.18 6.53
CA ILE A 73 8.92 2.80 6.32
C ILE A 73 8.34 2.28 4.99
N LYS A 74 9.20 1.81 4.08
CA LYS A 74 8.77 1.14 2.85
C LYS A 74 8.24 -0.25 3.20
N ILE A 75 7.12 -0.64 2.58
CA ILE A 75 6.57 -2.01 2.67
C ILE A 75 6.75 -2.65 1.29
N PRO A 76 7.93 -3.19 0.97
CA PRO A 76 8.21 -3.71 -0.36
C PRO A 76 7.63 -5.11 -0.55
N TYR A 77 7.42 -5.48 -1.83
CA TYR A 77 7.32 -6.86 -2.20
C TYR A 77 8.63 -7.59 -1.84
N THR A 78 8.50 -8.69 -1.15
CA THR A 78 9.64 -9.51 -0.79
C THR A 78 9.46 -10.90 -1.38
N THR A 79 10.33 -11.25 -2.34
CA THR A 79 10.31 -12.57 -2.94
C THR A 79 10.71 -13.63 -1.91
N GLY A 80 9.72 -14.41 -1.47
CA GLY A 80 9.99 -15.69 -0.82
C GLY A 80 10.69 -15.65 0.54
N LYS A 81 11.12 -16.81 0.97
CA LYS A 81 11.70 -17.18 2.28
C LYS A 81 12.84 -16.28 2.80
N ASN A 82 13.48 -15.52 1.92
CA ASN A 82 14.73 -14.81 2.27
C ASN A 82 14.50 -13.48 3.02
N HIS A 83 13.38 -12.82 2.87
CA HIS A 83 13.17 -11.50 3.50
C HIS A 83 12.46 -11.56 4.85
N VAL A 84 11.41 -12.36 4.96
CA VAL A 84 10.67 -12.53 6.22
C VAL A 84 11.53 -13.25 7.27
N ASN A 85 12.41 -14.16 6.82
CA ASN A 85 13.32 -14.87 7.71
C ASN A 85 14.60 -14.09 8.06
N LYS A 86 15.00 -13.12 7.24
CA LYS A 86 16.21 -12.33 7.45
C LYS A 86 16.03 -11.23 8.48
N TYR A 87 14.82 -10.65 8.56
CA TYR A 87 14.52 -9.54 9.47
C TYR A 87 13.41 -9.93 10.43
N LYS A 88 13.77 -10.16 11.69
CA LYS A 88 12.84 -10.55 12.77
C LYS A 88 12.36 -9.36 13.60
N GLY A 89 12.81 -8.15 13.27
CA GLY A 89 12.50 -6.96 14.03
C GLY A 89 11.01 -6.58 13.96
N THR A 90 10.49 -6.07 15.07
CA THR A 90 9.16 -5.46 15.14
C THR A 90 9.30 -4.04 15.64
N VAL A 91 8.58 -3.09 15.01
CA VAL A 91 8.57 -1.68 15.41
C VAL A 91 7.12 -1.21 15.44
N LYS A 92 6.77 -0.45 16.49
CA LYS A 92 5.49 0.26 16.56
C LYS A 92 5.70 1.72 16.25
N LYS A 93 4.87 2.28 15.35
CA LYS A 93 4.76 3.72 15.08
C LYS A 93 3.29 4.09 15.03
N TYR A 94 2.87 5.08 15.81
CA TYR A 94 1.47 5.44 16.01
C TYR A 94 0.65 4.22 16.45
N ASP A 95 -0.39 3.86 15.70
CA ASP A 95 -1.25 2.69 15.92
C ASP A 95 -0.87 1.47 15.06
N GLN A 96 0.26 1.55 14.33
CA GLN A 96 0.72 0.47 13.46
C GLN A 96 1.81 -0.37 14.10
N SER A 97 1.78 -1.68 13.81
CA SER A 97 2.83 -2.64 14.11
C SER A 97 3.49 -3.08 12.82
N PHE A 98 4.79 -2.83 12.68
CA PHE A 98 5.61 -3.25 11.55
C PHE A 98 6.37 -4.52 11.92
N SER A 99 6.34 -5.53 11.05
CA SER A 99 7.03 -6.81 11.24
C SER A 99 8.02 -7.08 10.11
N GLY A 100 9.09 -7.83 10.41
CA GLY A 100 10.18 -8.04 9.46
C GLY A 100 10.92 -6.73 9.14
N VAL A 101 11.21 -5.93 10.18
CA VAL A 101 11.85 -4.62 10.02
C VAL A 101 13.36 -4.80 9.88
N ASN A 102 13.95 -4.13 8.88
CA ASN A 102 15.40 -4.15 8.68
C ASN A 102 16.13 -3.36 9.80
N THR A 103 17.45 -3.57 9.93
CA THR A 103 18.29 -2.94 10.98
C THR A 103 18.24 -1.41 10.94
N LYS A 104 18.14 -0.83 9.76
CA LYS A 104 18.03 0.64 9.55
C LYS A 104 16.63 1.19 9.80
N LYS A 105 15.63 0.34 10.07
CA LYS A 105 14.21 0.70 10.26
C LYS A 105 13.60 1.50 9.09
N THR A 106 14.09 1.29 7.88
CA THR A 106 13.63 1.96 6.66
C THR A 106 12.69 1.11 5.80
N SER A 107 12.64 -0.21 6.08
CA SER A 107 11.80 -1.16 5.37
C SER A 107 11.26 -2.23 6.33
N ALA A 108 10.05 -2.73 6.06
CA ALA A 108 9.41 -3.81 6.79
C ALA A 108 8.72 -4.79 5.83
N GLY A 109 8.63 -6.05 6.20
CA GLY A 109 7.93 -7.09 5.41
C GLY A 109 6.42 -6.90 5.42
N SER A 110 5.88 -6.38 6.53
CA SER A 110 4.44 -6.08 6.65
C SER A 110 4.17 -5.00 7.68
N VAL A 111 3.00 -4.41 7.59
CA VAL A 111 2.41 -3.52 8.60
C VAL A 111 0.98 -3.92 8.89
N GLU A 112 0.60 -3.87 10.16
CA GLU A 112 -0.74 -4.19 10.64
C GLU A 112 -1.27 -3.08 11.54
N PHE A 113 -2.58 -2.79 11.46
CA PHE A 113 -3.27 -1.87 12.35
C PHE A 113 -4.75 -2.22 12.51
N LYS A 114 -5.33 -1.86 13.68
CA LYS A 114 -6.77 -1.97 13.93
C LYS A 114 -7.49 -0.79 13.28
N VAL A 115 -8.66 -1.05 12.70
CA VAL A 115 -9.52 -0.01 12.12
C VAL A 115 -10.51 0.45 13.18
N THR A 116 -10.52 1.75 13.43
CA THR A 116 -11.43 2.42 14.38
C THR A 116 -12.42 3.34 13.67
N SER A 117 -12.16 3.68 12.40
CA SER A 117 -13.08 4.39 11.53
C SER A 117 -14.12 3.46 10.90
N HIS A 118 -15.12 4.05 10.24
CA HIS A 118 -16.10 3.28 9.49
C HIS A 118 -15.54 2.90 8.10
N LEU A 119 -15.26 1.61 7.90
CA LEU A 119 -14.86 1.04 6.61
C LEU A 119 -15.64 -0.26 6.39
N SER A 120 -16.43 -0.32 5.33
CA SER A 120 -17.34 -1.45 5.05
C SER A 120 -16.82 -2.36 3.94
N VAL A 121 -17.28 -3.63 3.94
CA VAL A 121 -17.01 -4.58 2.86
C VAL A 121 -17.56 -4.09 1.51
N LYS A 122 -18.66 -3.33 1.51
CA LYS A 122 -19.22 -2.73 0.28
C LYS A 122 -18.21 -1.77 -0.35
N GLN A 123 -17.65 -0.84 0.42
CA GLN A 123 -16.62 0.09 -0.06
C GLN A 123 -15.36 -0.62 -0.57
N LEU A 124 -14.94 -1.73 0.09
CA LEU A 124 -13.83 -2.53 -0.43
C LEU A 124 -14.14 -3.14 -1.79
N LYS A 125 -15.35 -3.71 -1.97
CA LYS A 125 -15.77 -4.28 -3.26
C LYS A 125 -15.82 -3.23 -4.37
N GLU A 126 -16.24 -2.02 -4.06
CA GLU A 126 -16.26 -0.89 -5.00
C GLU A 126 -14.83 -0.48 -5.40
N ALA A 127 -13.89 -0.36 -4.45
CA ALA A 127 -12.55 0.10 -4.71
C ALA A 127 -11.65 -0.96 -5.39
N TYR A 128 -11.78 -2.23 -4.99
CA TYR A 128 -10.89 -3.32 -5.44
C TYR A 128 -11.52 -4.20 -6.52
N GLY A 129 -12.84 -4.12 -6.72
CA GLY A 129 -13.57 -4.86 -7.75
C GLY A 129 -13.32 -6.38 -7.68
N LYS A 130 -13.10 -6.98 -8.85
CA LYS A 130 -12.83 -8.42 -9.00
C LYS A 130 -11.51 -8.87 -8.38
N GLY A 131 -10.60 -7.95 -8.05
CA GLY A 131 -9.33 -8.25 -7.37
C GLY A 131 -9.50 -8.62 -5.90
N LEU A 132 -10.61 -8.24 -5.27
CA LEU A 132 -10.88 -8.57 -3.88
C LEU A 132 -11.41 -10.01 -3.76
N ARG A 133 -10.67 -10.87 -3.07
CA ARG A 133 -11.03 -12.27 -2.86
C ARG A 133 -11.36 -12.54 -1.40
N ALA A 134 -12.41 -13.33 -1.13
CA ALA A 134 -12.65 -13.85 0.21
C ALA A 134 -11.73 -15.04 0.46
N LEU A 135 -11.07 -15.05 1.61
CA LEU A 135 -10.22 -16.15 2.04
C LEU A 135 -10.98 -17.10 2.97
N PRO A 136 -10.56 -18.39 3.06
CA PRO A 136 -11.12 -19.33 4.03
C PRO A 136 -11.04 -18.77 5.45
N ASN A 137 -12.10 -18.93 6.22
CA ASN A 137 -12.16 -18.41 7.58
C ASN A 137 -11.47 -19.34 8.57
N LYS A 138 -10.60 -18.76 9.40
CA LYS A 138 -9.98 -19.48 10.53
C LYS A 138 -10.74 -19.28 11.85
N HIS A 139 -11.56 -18.25 11.95
CA HIS A 139 -12.27 -17.90 13.19
C HIS A 139 -13.76 -17.67 12.92
N LYS A 140 -14.61 -18.29 13.74
CA LYS A 140 -16.08 -18.12 13.70
C LYS A 140 -16.43 -16.64 13.89
N GLY A 141 -17.34 -16.13 13.03
CA GLY A 141 -17.85 -14.75 13.12
C GLY A 141 -16.98 -13.67 12.47
N THR A 142 -15.84 -14.03 11.89
CA THR A 142 -15.01 -13.09 11.10
C THR A 142 -14.89 -13.57 9.66
N LYS A 143 -14.61 -12.64 8.73
CA LYS A 143 -14.27 -12.96 7.34
C LYS A 143 -12.99 -12.21 6.99
N THR A 144 -12.12 -12.82 6.18
CA THR A 144 -10.93 -12.19 5.65
C THR A 144 -11.09 -11.99 4.15
N TYR A 145 -10.77 -10.79 3.69
CA TYR A 145 -10.67 -10.47 2.26
C TYR A 145 -9.23 -10.10 1.96
N ALA A 146 -8.75 -10.39 0.75
CA ALA A 146 -7.42 -9.98 0.32
C ALA A 146 -7.43 -9.55 -1.15
N CYS A 147 -6.48 -8.68 -1.49
CA CYS A 147 -6.20 -8.25 -2.84
C CYS A 147 -4.68 -8.13 -3.05
N SER A 148 -4.23 -8.67 -4.18
CA SER A 148 -2.84 -8.56 -4.66
C SER A 148 -2.84 -7.83 -6.00
N PRO A 149 -2.70 -6.49 -6.03
CA PRO A 149 -2.90 -5.71 -7.25
C PRO A 149 -1.85 -5.97 -8.34
N GLY A 150 -0.64 -6.38 -7.99
CA GLY A 150 0.47 -6.58 -8.93
C GLY A 150 1.15 -7.93 -8.84
N ASN A 151 1.33 -8.46 -7.64
CA ASN A 151 2.06 -9.70 -7.40
C ASN A 151 1.26 -10.62 -6.48
N LYS A 152 1.24 -11.92 -6.78
CA LYS A 152 0.45 -12.94 -6.06
C LYS A 152 0.70 -13.01 -4.55
N HIS A 153 1.86 -12.55 -4.10
CA HIS A 153 2.29 -12.70 -2.70
C HIS A 153 2.41 -11.36 -1.96
N TYR A 154 2.06 -10.24 -2.60
CA TYR A 154 2.13 -8.91 -2.00
C TYR A 154 0.84 -8.14 -2.21
N GLY A 155 0.35 -7.52 -1.17
CA GLY A 155 -0.89 -6.76 -1.26
C GLY A 155 -1.45 -6.36 0.10
N ILE A 156 -2.75 -6.44 0.23
CA ILE A 156 -3.50 -6.02 1.40
C ILE A 156 -4.52 -7.08 1.80
N SER A 157 -4.69 -7.30 3.10
CA SER A 157 -5.75 -8.12 3.65
C SER A 157 -6.58 -7.35 4.68
N PHE A 158 -7.86 -7.69 4.74
CA PHE A 158 -8.88 -7.05 5.57
C PHE A 158 -9.58 -8.10 6.43
N THR A 159 -9.41 -8.05 7.74
CA THR A 159 -10.25 -8.82 8.66
C THR A 159 -11.52 -8.05 8.92
N THR A 160 -12.67 -8.72 8.80
CA THR A 160 -13.98 -8.09 8.94
C THR A 160 -14.85 -8.84 9.97
N LYS A 161 -15.73 -8.10 10.63
CA LYS A 161 -16.79 -8.61 11.52
C LYS A 161 -18.07 -7.83 11.23
N ASN A 162 -19.20 -8.50 11.03
CA ASN A 162 -20.49 -7.86 10.72
C ASN A 162 -20.39 -6.86 9.54
N ASN A 163 -19.71 -7.26 8.45
CA ASN A 163 -19.47 -6.46 7.24
C ASN A 163 -18.67 -5.15 7.46
N LYS A 164 -18.04 -4.96 8.62
CA LYS A 164 -17.14 -3.84 8.92
C LYS A 164 -15.71 -4.34 8.99
N VAL A 165 -14.76 -3.59 8.46
CA VAL A 165 -13.33 -3.88 8.59
C VAL A 165 -12.91 -3.58 10.03
N THR A 166 -12.21 -4.52 10.65
CA THR A 166 -11.70 -4.39 12.03
C THR A 166 -10.17 -4.34 12.08
N LYS A 167 -9.51 -4.91 11.06
CA LYS A 167 -8.05 -4.93 10.98
C LYS A 167 -7.61 -4.93 9.52
N ILE A 168 -6.49 -4.26 9.25
CA ILE A 168 -5.82 -4.25 7.95
C ILE A 168 -4.38 -4.71 8.13
N THR A 169 -3.91 -5.56 7.19
CA THR A 169 -2.51 -5.94 7.06
C THR A 169 -2.07 -5.67 5.63
N ILE A 170 -0.93 -4.97 5.46
CA ILE A 170 -0.32 -4.65 4.16
C ILE A 170 1.06 -5.27 4.13
N GLY A 171 1.44 -5.91 3.03
CA GLY A 171 2.74 -6.54 2.85
C GLY A 171 2.65 -7.90 2.20
N THR A 172 3.58 -8.80 2.55
CA THR A 172 3.60 -10.16 2.01
C THR A 172 2.38 -10.94 2.51
N LEU A 173 1.52 -11.36 1.59
CA LEU A 173 0.37 -12.20 1.83
C LEU A 173 0.81 -13.68 1.73
N GLY A 174 0.39 -14.52 2.66
CA GLY A 174 0.67 -15.96 2.59
C GLY A 174 1.79 -16.48 3.48
N VAL A 175 2.33 -15.67 4.41
CA VAL A 175 3.23 -16.17 5.47
C VAL A 175 2.51 -17.11 6.44
N THR A 176 1.19 -17.16 6.39
CA THR A 176 0.33 -18.00 7.22
C THR A 176 -0.10 -19.33 6.55
N GLY A 177 0.54 -19.74 5.45
CA GLY A 177 0.26 -21.02 4.78
C GLY A 177 -0.97 -21.02 3.87
N GLU A 178 -1.53 -19.86 3.55
CA GLU A 178 -2.62 -19.74 2.58
C GLU A 178 -2.06 -19.61 1.16
N LYS A 179 -2.42 -20.57 0.29
CA LYS A 179 -2.13 -20.49 -1.15
C LYS A 179 -3.09 -19.47 -1.78
N PHE A 180 -2.57 -18.44 -2.39
CA PHE A 180 -3.30 -17.47 -3.22
C PHE A 180 -3.43 -17.95 -4.66
#